data_e79ff5a6b96dd2910c076dde1ca28171
#
_entry.id   e79ff5a6b96dd2910c076dde1ca28171
#
_cell.length_a   1.000
_cell.length_b   1.000
_cell.length_c   1.000
_cell.angle_alpha   90.00
_cell.angle_beta   90.00
_cell.angle_gamma   90.00
#
_symmetry.space_group_name_H-M   'P 1'
#
loop_
_entity.id
_entity.type
_entity.pdbx_description
1 polymer ?
#
loop_
_entity_poly.entity_id
_entity_poly.type
_entity_poly.pdbx_seq_one_letter_code
_entity_poly.pdbx_strand_id
1 'polypeptide(L)'
;MNSRAIALTIVFTAAALSLNAVRIPAIFYPGNSFQVSQIPIVVAFLLFGVRIGVLVGVLNLAGGLFLFSLGEVGYIVYPMDFVSLLLMFAGMYLASMFIAHTGGSGKFAILGKPVIALALGAIGLRGTIMPFVDYGVVNHILIPLILGFQRPEAAIVGLVPAFVLYNVLVAFYTVSAAYFIAIRVGRDLKIERCFFRASQCD
;
A
#
# COMPACT_ATOMS: atom_id res chain seq x y z
N MET A 1 20.66 12.10 0.21
CA MET A 1 19.46 12.49 0.98
C MET A 1 19.85 13.58 1.96
N ASN A 2 19.10 14.67 2.04
CA ASN A 2 19.32 15.70 3.06
C ASN A 2 18.75 15.24 4.41
N SER A 3 19.22 15.84 5.52
CA SER A 3 18.86 15.45 6.89
C SER A 3 17.35 15.43 7.13
N ARG A 4 16.61 16.32 6.47
CA ARG A 4 15.13 16.37 6.56
C ARG A 4 14.46 15.11 5.98
N ALA A 5 14.94 14.65 4.81
CA ALA A 5 14.40 13.43 4.20
C ALA A 5 14.68 12.18 5.05
N ILE A 6 15.87 12.12 5.67
CA ILE A 6 16.22 11.03 6.60
C ILE A 6 15.27 11.05 7.82
N ALA A 7 15.10 12.20 8.46
CA ALA A 7 14.23 12.33 9.62
C ALA A 7 12.78 11.91 9.30
N LEU A 8 12.25 12.37 8.18
CA LEU A 8 10.90 12.02 7.74
C LEU A 8 10.76 10.51 7.46
N THR A 9 11.74 9.91 6.78
CA THR A 9 11.76 8.46 6.55
C THR A 9 11.70 7.69 7.87
N ILE A 10 12.51 8.09 8.86
CA ILE A 10 12.52 7.45 10.19
C ILE A 10 11.15 7.58 10.87
N VAL A 11 10.56 8.77 10.89
CA VAL A 11 9.25 9.00 11.53
C VAL A 11 8.15 8.17 10.90
N PHE A 12 8.05 8.16 9.56
CA PHE A 12 7.02 7.38 8.87
C PHE A 12 7.25 5.87 8.97
N THR A 13 8.52 5.42 8.99
CA THR A 13 8.84 4.02 9.24
C THR A 13 8.45 3.61 10.66
N ALA A 14 8.79 4.41 11.67
CA ALA A 14 8.41 4.14 13.05
C ALA A 14 6.89 4.08 13.22
N ALA A 15 6.15 5.01 12.60
CA ALA A 15 4.69 4.99 12.59
C ALA A 15 4.13 3.73 11.92
N ALA A 16 4.67 3.33 10.76
CA ALA A 16 4.24 2.12 10.06
C ALA A 16 4.52 0.86 10.90
N LEU A 17 5.71 0.75 11.48
CA LEU A 17 6.07 -0.38 12.34
C LEU A 17 5.19 -0.47 13.59
N SER A 18 4.92 0.65 14.25
CA SER A 18 4.02 0.69 15.41
C SER A 18 2.62 0.20 15.05
N LEU A 19 2.13 0.55 13.86
CA LEU A 19 0.81 0.12 13.38
C LEU A 19 0.77 -1.33 12.87
N ASN A 20 1.90 -2.00 12.65
CA ASN A 20 1.92 -3.44 12.37
C ASN A 20 1.37 -4.29 13.54
N ALA A 21 1.39 -3.77 14.76
CA ALA A 21 0.77 -4.41 15.92
C ALA A 21 -0.78 -4.39 15.86
N VAL A 22 -1.35 -3.45 15.09
CA VAL A 22 -2.80 -3.29 14.94
C VAL A 22 -3.29 -4.17 13.80
N ARG A 23 -3.94 -5.27 14.14
CA ARG A 23 -4.49 -6.22 13.16
C ARG A 23 -5.99 -6.32 13.32
N ILE A 24 -6.72 -5.98 12.28
CA ILE A 24 -8.17 -6.08 12.22
C ILE A 24 -8.51 -7.34 11.42
N PRO A 25 -9.08 -8.40 12.02
CA PRO A 25 -9.38 -9.63 11.29
C PRO A 25 -10.29 -9.39 10.09
N ALA A 26 -9.95 -9.94 8.94
CA ALA A 26 -10.82 -9.94 7.76
C ALA A 26 -11.80 -11.11 7.86
N ILE A 27 -13.03 -10.86 8.33
CA ILE A 27 -14.03 -11.89 8.63
C ILE A 27 -14.33 -12.77 7.41
N PHE A 28 -14.33 -12.19 6.21
CA PHE A 28 -14.59 -12.89 4.94
C PHE A 28 -13.37 -13.58 4.33
N TYR A 29 -12.17 -13.37 4.92
CA TYR A 29 -10.93 -14.01 4.46
C TYR A 29 -10.18 -14.59 5.66
N PRO A 30 -10.53 -15.84 6.07
CA PRO A 30 -9.96 -16.48 7.26
C PRO A 30 -8.43 -16.55 7.22
N GLY A 31 -7.80 -16.19 8.33
CA GLY A 31 -6.34 -16.17 8.45
C GLY A 31 -5.67 -14.88 7.96
N ASN A 32 -6.42 -13.94 7.38
CA ASN A 32 -5.89 -12.65 6.97
C ASN A 32 -6.42 -11.49 7.85
N SER A 33 -5.71 -10.36 7.86
CA SER A 33 -6.06 -9.18 8.63
C SER A 33 -5.81 -7.91 7.83
N PHE A 34 -6.66 -6.91 8.04
CA PHE A 34 -6.44 -5.58 7.50
C PHE A 34 -5.26 -4.90 8.22
N GLN A 35 -4.30 -4.42 7.45
CA GLN A 35 -3.09 -3.78 7.96
C GLN A 35 -3.19 -2.27 7.85
N VAL A 36 -3.20 -1.61 9.00
CA VAL A 36 -3.25 -0.14 9.09
C VAL A 36 -1.88 0.48 8.80
N SER A 37 -0.82 -0.30 8.92
CA SER A 37 0.58 0.13 8.70
C SER A 37 0.87 0.65 7.29
N GLN A 38 0.08 0.27 6.29
CA GLN A 38 0.22 0.79 4.92
C GLN A 38 -0.17 2.27 4.81
N ILE A 39 -1.00 2.81 5.73
CA ILE A 39 -1.44 4.21 5.67
C ILE A 39 -0.27 5.20 5.79
N PRO A 40 0.60 5.14 6.83
CA PRO A 40 1.76 6.04 6.91
C PRO A 40 2.70 5.94 5.71
N ILE A 41 2.85 4.74 5.13
CA ILE A 41 3.73 4.53 3.97
C ILE A 41 3.16 5.25 2.75
N VAL A 42 1.84 5.15 2.53
CA VAL A 42 1.16 5.87 1.44
C VAL A 42 1.14 7.39 1.70
N VAL A 43 1.02 7.84 2.95
CA VAL A 43 1.17 9.27 3.30
C VAL A 43 2.57 9.77 2.92
N ALA A 44 3.63 9.02 3.24
CA ALA A 44 4.99 9.36 2.86
C ALA A 44 5.17 9.43 1.34
N PHE A 45 4.57 8.48 0.60
CA PHE A 45 4.53 8.50 -0.86
C PHE A 45 3.84 9.76 -1.42
N LEU A 46 2.68 10.12 -0.90
CA LEU A 46 1.90 11.28 -1.37
C LEU A 46 2.56 12.63 -1.05
N LEU A 47 3.27 12.74 0.09
CA LEU A 47 3.91 13.97 0.52
C LEU A 47 5.32 14.16 -0.08
N PHE A 48 6.09 13.09 -0.17
CA PHE A 48 7.54 13.18 -0.47
C PHE A 48 7.93 12.40 -1.73
N GLY A 49 6.97 11.80 -2.42
CA GLY A 49 7.17 11.09 -3.68
C GLY A 49 7.58 9.64 -3.55
N VAL A 50 7.78 9.02 -4.72
CA VAL A 50 8.00 7.57 -4.87
C VAL A 50 9.21 7.08 -4.07
N ARG A 51 10.35 7.81 -4.11
CA ARG A 51 11.61 7.39 -3.47
C ARG A 51 11.44 7.20 -1.96
N ILE A 52 10.82 8.19 -1.28
CA ILE A 52 10.62 8.12 0.17
C ILE A 52 9.56 7.08 0.52
N GLY A 53 8.45 7.02 -0.23
CA GLY A 53 7.41 6.01 -0.01
C GLY A 53 7.93 4.58 -0.13
N VAL A 54 8.71 4.28 -1.17
CA VAL A 54 9.32 2.96 -1.35
C VAL A 54 10.34 2.65 -0.24
N LEU A 55 11.17 3.62 0.14
CA LEU A 55 12.15 3.43 1.22
C LEU A 55 11.48 3.12 2.55
N VAL A 56 10.42 3.84 2.91
CA VAL A 56 9.61 3.55 4.11
C VAL A 56 8.99 2.15 4.01
N GLY A 57 8.50 1.76 2.83
CA GLY A 57 7.97 0.41 2.57
C GLY A 57 9.01 -0.69 2.76
N VAL A 58 10.23 -0.51 2.24
CA VAL A 58 11.35 -1.46 2.42
C VAL A 58 11.74 -1.59 3.90
N LEU A 59 11.84 -0.45 4.60
CA LEU A 59 12.16 -0.46 6.03
C LEU A 59 11.04 -1.09 6.87
N ASN A 60 9.77 -0.90 6.49
CA ASN A 60 8.64 -1.58 7.13
C ASN A 60 8.65 -3.09 6.85
N LEU A 61 9.00 -3.53 5.64
CA LEU A 61 9.19 -4.94 5.30
C LEU A 61 10.29 -5.55 6.20
N ALA A 62 11.46 -4.93 6.23
CA ALA A 62 12.58 -5.41 7.05
C ALA A 62 12.19 -5.44 8.54
N GLY A 63 11.65 -4.34 9.07
CA GLY A 63 11.20 -4.28 10.45
C GLY A 63 10.09 -5.28 10.77
N GLY A 64 9.17 -5.50 9.84
CA GLY A 64 8.11 -6.51 9.96
C GLY A 64 8.67 -7.92 10.13
N LEU A 65 9.63 -8.29 9.30
CA LEU A 65 10.29 -9.61 9.36
C LEU A 65 11.08 -9.83 10.66
N PHE A 66 11.76 -8.79 11.17
CA PHE A 66 12.65 -8.94 12.34
C PHE A 66 11.95 -8.67 13.68
N LEU A 67 11.00 -7.72 13.74
CA LEU A 67 10.40 -7.27 14.99
C LEU A 67 9.06 -7.95 15.29
N PHE A 68 8.31 -8.33 14.27
CA PHE A 68 6.98 -8.93 14.41
C PHE A 68 7.00 -10.36 13.90
N SER A 69 7.69 -11.25 14.64
CA SER A 69 7.77 -12.66 14.28
C SER A 69 6.37 -13.29 14.24
N LEU A 70 5.92 -13.59 13.03
CA LEU A 70 4.71 -14.40 12.76
C LEU A 70 5.06 -15.86 12.53
N GLY A 71 6.27 -16.27 12.96
CA GLY A 71 6.82 -17.54 12.56
C GLY A 71 6.99 -17.62 11.03
N GLU A 72 6.82 -18.82 10.49
CA GLU A 72 6.97 -19.09 9.06
C GLU A 72 6.00 -18.29 8.17
N VAL A 73 4.81 -17.98 8.68
CA VAL A 73 3.80 -17.19 7.95
C VAL A 73 4.29 -15.76 7.66
N GLY A 74 5.13 -15.19 8.53
CA GLY A 74 5.70 -13.85 8.33
C GLY A 74 6.52 -13.74 7.06
N TYR A 75 7.24 -14.80 6.67
CA TYR A 75 8.02 -14.85 5.42
C TYR A 75 7.16 -14.81 4.15
N ILE A 76 5.86 -15.10 4.27
CA ILE A 76 4.91 -14.96 3.16
C ILE A 76 4.23 -13.59 3.23
N VAL A 77 3.70 -13.22 4.40
CA VAL A 77 2.83 -12.04 4.58
C VAL A 77 3.58 -10.75 4.27
N TYR A 78 4.73 -10.48 4.90
CA TYR A 78 5.42 -9.20 4.73
C TYR A 78 5.92 -8.93 3.31
N PRO A 79 6.55 -9.90 2.58
CA PRO A 79 6.89 -9.69 1.17
C PRO A 79 5.67 -9.46 0.29
N MET A 80 4.57 -10.20 0.50
CA MET A 80 3.34 -10.02 -0.28
C MET A 80 2.68 -8.66 -0.01
N ASP A 81 2.70 -8.19 1.23
CA ASP A 81 2.25 -6.84 1.56
C ASP A 81 3.09 -5.76 0.86
N PHE A 82 4.40 -5.96 0.78
CA PHE A 82 5.27 -5.03 0.08
C PHE A 82 5.02 -5.04 -1.44
N VAL A 83 4.86 -6.21 -2.05
CA VAL A 83 4.47 -6.32 -3.48
C VAL A 83 3.14 -5.61 -3.73
N SER A 84 2.15 -5.85 -2.88
CA SER A 84 0.84 -5.21 -3.00
C SER A 84 0.90 -3.70 -2.85
N LEU A 85 1.79 -3.19 -1.98
CA LEU A 85 2.07 -1.77 -1.81
C LEU A 85 2.71 -1.16 -3.08
N LEU A 86 3.66 -1.84 -3.70
CA LEU A 86 4.28 -1.39 -4.96
C LEU A 86 3.25 -1.30 -6.09
N LEU A 87 2.35 -2.28 -6.21
CA LEU A 87 1.25 -2.24 -7.18
C LEU A 87 0.31 -1.05 -6.92
N MET A 88 0.01 -0.78 -5.65
CA MET A 88 -0.79 0.37 -5.26
C MET A 88 -0.10 1.70 -5.62
N PHE A 89 1.21 1.82 -5.40
CA PHE A 89 2.00 2.99 -5.81
C PHE A 89 2.02 3.16 -7.32
N ALA A 90 2.23 2.09 -8.07
CA ALA A 90 2.20 2.13 -9.53
C ALA A 90 0.82 2.57 -10.04
N GLY A 91 -0.27 2.05 -9.47
CA GLY A 91 -1.62 2.44 -9.82
C GLY A 91 -1.92 3.92 -9.54
N MET A 92 -1.52 4.42 -8.38
CA MET A 92 -1.64 5.84 -8.04
C MET A 92 -0.79 6.73 -8.96
N TYR A 93 0.43 6.29 -9.29
CA TYR A 93 1.32 7.01 -10.19
C TYR A 93 0.71 7.13 -11.59
N LEU A 94 0.22 6.02 -12.16
CA LEU A 94 -0.46 6.03 -13.47
C LEU A 94 -1.70 6.91 -13.46
N ALA A 95 -2.51 6.85 -12.41
CA ALA A 95 -3.68 7.72 -12.26
C ALA A 95 -3.27 9.20 -12.20
N SER A 96 -2.18 9.54 -11.52
CA SER A 96 -1.68 10.92 -11.44
C SER A 96 -1.18 11.43 -12.80
N MET A 97 -0.50 10.59 -13.58
CA MET A 97 -0.08 10.93 -14.96
C MET A 97 -1.28 11.18 -15.86
N PHE A 98 -2.32 10.34 -15.74
CA PHE A 98 -3.55 10.53 -16.50
C PHE A 98 -4.26 11.84 -16.16
N ILE A 99 -4.36 12.19 -14.87
CA ILE A 99 -4.92 13.48 -14.42
C ILE A 99 -4.10 14.65 -14.98
N ALA A 100 -2.77 14.57 -14.94
CA ALA A 100 -1.90 15.62 -15.45
C ALA A 100 -2.07 15.81 -16.97
N HIS A 101 -2.19 14.72 -17.73
CA HIS A 101 -2.35 14.76 -19.18
C HIS A 101 -3.70 15.31 -19.64
N THR A 102 -4.77 15.08 -18.87
CA THR A 102 -6.12 15.57 -19.21
C THR A 102 -6.36 17.05 -18.88
N GLY A 103 -5.31 17.79 -18.53
CA GLY A 103 -5.39 19.26 -18.30
C GLY A 103 -6.14 19.66 -17.02
N GLY A 104 -6.32 18.72 -16.10
CA GLY A 104 -7.08 18.90 -14.86
C GLY A 104 -6.44 19.80 -13.80
N SER A 105 -5.44 20.60 -14.14
CA SER A 105 -4.61 21.33 -13.16
C SER A 105 -5.32 22.48 -12.42
N GLY A 106 -6.49 22.94 -12.85
CA GLY A 106 -7.15 24.09 -12.21
C GLY A 106 -8.43 23.81 -11.43
N LYS A 107 -9.20 22.81 -11.82
CA LYS A 107 -10.55 22.57 -11.26
C LYS A 107 -10.68 21.26 -10.46
N PHE A 108 -9.71 20.37 -10.54
CA PHE A 108 -9.71 19.09 -9.80
C PHE A 108 -9.28 19.23 -8.31
N ALA A 109 -8.74 20.39 -7.93
CA ALA A 109 -8.27 20.65 -6.56
C ALA A 109 -9.42 20.86 -5.55
N ILE A 110 -10.66 21.00 -6.01
CA ILE A 110 -11.80 21.25 -5.16
C ILE A 110 -12.62 19.96 -5.00
N LEU A 111 -12.59 19.39 -3.83
CA LEU A 111 -13.42 18.28 -3.30
C LEU A 111 -13.37 16.92 -4.01
N GLY A 112 -12.49 16.06 -3.61
CA GLY A 112 -12.66 14.59 -3.70
C GLY A 112 -12.28 13.93 -5.02
N LYS A 113 -12.22 14.63 -6.14
CA LYS A 113 -11.93 14.04 -7.47
C LYS A 113 -10.53 13.40 -7.57
N PRO A 114 -9.43 14.01 -7.07
CA PRO A 114 -8.12 13.35 -7.15
C PRO A 114 -8.02 12.12 -6.25
N VAL A 115 -8.68 12.10 -5.09
CA VAL A 115 -8.67 10.90 -4.22
C VAL A 115 -9.38 9.74 -4.89
N ILE A 116 -10.48 9.98 -5.58
CA ILE A 116 -11.22 8.94 -6.31
C ILE A 116 -10.34 8.36 -7.42
N ALA A 117 -9.70 9.21 -8.22
CA ALA A 117 -8.83 8.74 -9.29
C ALA A 117 -7.61 7.96 -8.77
N LEU A 118 -6.97 8.43 -7.70
CA LEU A 118 -5.86 7.72 -7.06
C LEU A 118 -6.31 6.38 -6.46
N ALA A 119 -7.47 6.36 -5.80
CA ALA A 119 -8.05 5.13 -5.26
C ALA A 119 -8.41 4.14 -6.38
N LEU A 120 -9.03 4.59 -7.48
CA LEU A 120 -9.34 3.75 -8.64
C LEU A 120 -8.07 3.20 -9.30
N GLY A 121 -7.01 4.01 -9.44
CA GLY A 121 -5.73 3.54 -9.94
C GLY A 121 -5.10 2.47 -9.05
N ALA A 122 -5.09 2.69 -7.75
CA ALA A 122 -4.60 1.72 -6.77
C ALA A 122 -5.43 0.42 -6.77
N ILE A 123 -6.76 0.53 -6.79
CA ILE A 123 -7.69 -0.60 -6.89
C ILE A 123 -7.46 -1.35 -8.20
N GLY A 124 -7.33 -0.63 -9.30
CA GLY A 124 -7.13 -1.22 -10.63
C GLY A 124 -5.93 -2.15 -10.67
N LEU A 125 -4.75 -1.72 -10.24
CA LEU A 125 -3.57 -2.58 -10.26
C LEU A 125 -3.54 -3.60 -9.11
N ARG A 126 -3.76 -3.18 -7.88
CA ARG A 126 -3.73 -4.10 -6.75
C ARG A 126 -4.88 -5.11 -6.80
N GLY A 127 -6.11 -4.64 -7.06
CA GLY A 127 -7.30 -5.47 -7.07
C GLY A 127 -7.38 -6.46 -8.24
N THR A 128 -6.65 -6.19 -9.35
CA THR A 128 -6.57 -7.14 -10.47
C THR A 128 -5.39 -8.09 -10.34
N ILE A 129 -4.19 -7.58 -10.04
CA ILE A 129 -2.97 -8.40 -10.08
C ILE A 129 -2.82 -9.26 -8.81
N MET A 130 -3.08 -8.70 -7.62
CA MET A 130 -2.88 -9.45 -6.36
C MET A 130 -3.72 -10.71 -6.24
N PRO A 131 -4.99 -10.78 -6.65
CA PRO A 131 -5.73 -12.05 -6.62
C PRO A 131 -5.08 -13.17 -7.42
N PHE A 132 -4.44 -12.86 -8.56
CA PHE A 132 -3.68 -13.86 -9.31
C PHE A 132 -2.39 -14.27 -8.59
N VAL A 133 -1.71 -13.33 -7.93
CA VAL A 133 -0.54 -13.61 -7.10
C VAL A 133 -0.96 -14.46 -5.89
N ASP A 134 -2.05 -14.11 -5.21
CA ASP A 134 -2.59 -14.86 -4.07
C ASP A 134 -2.98 -16.29 -4.49
N TYR A 135 -3.64 -16.43 -5.64
CA TYR A 135 -4.00 -17.73 -6.19
C TYR A 135 -2.77 -18.53 -6.60
N GLY A 136 -1.96 -18.03 -7.53
CA GLY A 136 -0.89 -18.79 -8.18
C GLY A 136 0.38 -18.87 -7.33
N VAL A 137 0.89 -17.73 -6.85
CA VAL A 137 2.17 -17.68 -6.14
C VAL A 137 2.02 -18.07 -4.68
N VAL A 138 1.06 -17.45 -3.95
CA VAL A 138 0.94 -17.69 -2.52
C VAL A 138 0.44 -19.10 -2.24
N ASN A 139 -0.68 -19.52 -2.84
CA ASN A 139 -1.29 -20.81 -2.51
C ASN A 139 -0.62 -22.02 -3.16
N HIS A 140 -0.06 -21.89 -4.37
CA HIS A 140 0.56 -23.03 -5.07
C HIS A 140 2.07 -23.13 -4.90
N ILE A 141 2.76 -22.03 -4.53
CA ILE A 141 4.21 -22.05 -4.41
C ILE A 141 4.65 -21.78 -2.98
N LEU A 142 4.28 -20.61 -2.40
CA LEU A 142 4.83 -20.19 -1.10
C LEU A 142 4.31 -21.00 0.07
N ILE A 143 3.02 -21.31 0.13
CA ILE A 143 2.43 -22.11 1.20
C ILE A 143 3.03 -23.53 1.21
N PRO A 144 3.08 -24.28 0.10
CA PRO A 144 3.74 -25.59 0.09
C PRO A 144 5.23 -25.52 0.42
N LEU A 145 5.94 -24.51 -0.08
CA LEU A 145 7.39 -24.38 0.12
C LEU A 145 7.76 -24.04 1.55
N ILE A 146 7.00 -23.13 2.19
CA ILE A 146 7.34 -22.56 3.52
C ILE A 146 6.63 -23.33 4.63
N LEU A 147 5.34 -23.66 4.45
CA LEU A 147 4.53 -24.30 5.48
C LEU A 147 4.40 -25.82 5.31
N GLY A 148 4.90 -26.40 4.21
CA GLY A 148 4.96 -27.84 3.99
C GLY A 148 3.61 -28.52 3.71
N PHE A 149 2.51 -27.77 3.47
CA PHE A 149 1.22 -28.35 3.14
C PHE A 149 0.59 -27.73 1.91
N GLN A 150 -0.24 -28.49 1.20
CA GLN A 150 -1.00 -27.99 0.05
C GLN A 150 -2.48 -27.87 0.40
N ARG A 151 -3.08 -26.74 0.01
CA ARG A 151 -4.53 -26.56 0.11
C ARG A 151 -5.23 -27.28 -1.04
N PRO A 152 -6.40 -27.93 -0.81
CA PRO A 152 -7.20 -28.46 -1.91
C PRO A 152 -7.59 -27.37 -2.91
N GLU A 153 -7.53 -27.68 -4.21
CA GLU A 153 -7.83 -26.72 -5.28
C GLU A 153 -9.21 -26.06 -5.14
N ALA A 154 -10.23 -26.87 -4.79
CA ALA A 154 -11.58 -26.37 -4.57
C ALA A 154 -11.65 -25.30 -3.46
N ALA A 155 -10.82 -25.44 -2.42
CA ALA A 155 -10.73 -24.44 -1.34
C ALA A 155 -10.06 -23.16 -1.82
N ILE A 156 -9.02 -23.25 -2.65
CA ILE A 156 -8.31 -22.08 -3.20
C ILE A 156 -9.24 -21.32 -4.14
N VAL A 157 -9.91 -22.01 -5.06
CA VAL A 157 -10.89 -21.40 -6.00
C VAL A 157 -12.03 -20.73 -5.24
N GLY A 158 -12.53 -21.36 -4.17
CA GLY A 158 -13.56 -20.78 -3.30
C GLY A 158 -13.13 -19.47 -2.61
N LEU A 159 -11.83 -19.24 -2.42
CA LEU A 159 -11.28 -18.02 -1.81
C LEU A 159 -11.03 -16.88 -2.81
N VAL A 160 -11.07 -17.12 -4.12
CA VAL A 160 -10.79 -16.08 -5.13
C VAL A 160 -11.66 -14.83 -4.97
N PRO A 161 -12.97 -14.89 -4.73
CA PRO A 161 -13.78 -13.70 -4.48
C PRO A 161 -13.32 -12.94 -3.23
N ALA A 162 -12.86 -13.64 -2.19
CA ALA A 162 -12.31 -13.02 -0.97
C ALA A 162 -10.98 -12.34 -1.25
N PHE A 163 -10.11 -12.90 -2.10
CA PHE A 163 -8.85 -12.25 -2.53
C PHE A 163 -9.13 -10.93 -3.23
N VAL A 164 -10.08 -10.92 -4.18
CA VAL A 164 -10.47 -9.69 -4.90
C VAL A 164 -11.02 -8.66 -3.93
N LEU A 165 -12.02 -9.03 -3.13
CA LEU A 165 -12.67 -8.12 -2.19
C LEU A 165 -11.68 -7.53 -1.19
N TYR A 166 -10.80 -8.37 -0.63
CA TYR A 166 -9.76 -7.93 0.31
C TYR A 166 -8.85 -6.88 -0.31
N ASN A 167 -8.28 -7.15 -1.49
CA ASN A 167 -7.34 -6.24 -2.14
C ASN A 167 -7.99 -4.92 -2.56
N VAL A 168 -9.24 -4.95 -3.03
CA VAL A 168 -10.04 -3.75 -3.34
C VAL A 168 -10.28 -2.92 -2.09
N LEU A 169 -10.74 -3.52 -0.99
CA LEU A 169 -11.02 -2.82 0.26
C LEU A 169 -9.75 -2.20 0.85
N VAL A 170 -8.64 -2.97 0.88
CA VAL A 170 -7.36 -2.46 1.40
C VAL A 170 -6.87 -1.28 0.58
N ALA A 171 -6.90 -1.34 -0.75
CA ALA A 171 -6.51 -0.23 -1.60
C ALA A 171 -7.40 1.01 -1.36
N PHE A 172 -8.70 0.81 -1.28
CA PHE A 172 -9.67 1.89 -1.10
C PHE A 172 -9.46 2.63 0.24
N TYR A 173 -9.49 1.91 1.38
CA TYR A 173 -9.38 2.58 2.68
C TYR A 173 -7.98 3.19 2.89
N THR A 174 -6.93 2.49 2.45
CA THR A 174 -5.54 2.95 2.63
C THR A 174 -5.30 4.25 1.86
N VAL A 175 -5.67 4.30 0.58
CA VAL A 175 -5.46 5.51 -0.24
C VAL A 175 -6.36 6.65 0.25
N SER A 176 -7.60 6.37 0.59
CA SER A 176 -8.53 7.39 1.09
C SER A 176 -8.03 7.99 2.41
N ALA A 177 -7.71 7.17 3.40
CA ALA A 177 -7.19 7.63 4.68
C ALA A 177 -5.86 8.39 4.51
N ALA A 178 -4.92 7.83 3.75
CA ALA A 178 -3.62 8.46 3.51
C ALA A 178 -3.76 9.81 2.79
N TYR A 179 -4.68 9.93 1.84
CA TYR A 179 -4.93 11.20 1.13
C TYR A 179 -5.43 12.29 2.08
N PHE A 180 -6.41 11.98 2.95
CA PHE A 180 -6.92 12.96 3.92
C PHE A 180 -5.85 13.37 4.94
N ILE A 181 -5.05 12.43 5.43
CA ILE A 181 -3.93 12.73 6.33
C ILE A 181 -2.88 13.58 5.60
N ALA A 182 -2.50 13.22 4.37
CA ALA A 182 -1.51 13.95 3.59
C ALA A 182 -1.96 15.40 3.31
N ILE A 183 -3.25 15.66 3.07
CA ILE A 183 -3.78 17.01 2.92
C ILE A 183 -3.59 17.83 4.19
N ARG A 184 -3.93 17.26 5.34
CA ARG A 184 -3.82 17.95 6.63
C ARG A 184 -2.35 18.23 6.98
N VAL A 185 -1.53 17.20 7.00
CA VAL A 185 -0.09 17.29 7.31
C VAL A 185 0.63 18.21 6.32
N GLY A 186 0.35 18.11 5.03
CA GLY A 186 0.96 18.96 4.01
C GLY A 186 0.61 20.44 4.19
N ARG A 187 -0.61 20.75 4.63
CA ARG A 187 -1.04 22.12 4.93
C ARG A 187 -0.33 22.68 6.16
N ASP A 188 -0.30 21.91 7.26
CA ASP A 188 0.25 22.36 8.53
C ASP A 188 1.77 22.53 8.47
N LEU A 189 2.46 21.67 7.71
CA LEU A 189 3.90 21.74 7.50
C LEU A 189 4.34 22.66 6.35
N LYS A 190 3.40 23.30 5.64
CA LYS A 190 3.65 24.13 4.43
C LYS A 190 4.50 23.39 3.39
N ILE A 191 4.31 22.08 3.28
CA ILE A 191 5.02 21.25 2.29
C ILE A 191 4.32 21.42 0.94
N GLU A 192 5.05 21.89 -0.07
CA GLU A 192 4.58 21.80 -1.45
C GLU A 192 4.47 20.32 -1.83
N ARG A 193 3.32 19.90 -2.34
CA ARG A 193 3.04 18.48 -2.64
C ARG A 193 3.84 18.05 -3.85
N CYS A 194 4.95 17.35 -3.62
CA CYS A 194 5.82 16.85 -4.68
C CYS A 194 5.11 15.91 -5.66
N PHE A 195 4.11 15.15 -5.21
CA PHE A 195 3.40 14.18 -6.05
C PHE A 195 2.63 14.81 -7.22
N PHE A 196 2.11 16.04 -7.08
CA PHE A 196 1.34 16.73 -8.10
C PHE A 196 2.18 17.69 -8.98
N ARG A 197 3.47 17.86 -8.66
CA ARG A 197 4.43 18.67 -9.44
C ARG A 197 5.68 17.85 -9.75
N ALA A 198 5.56 16.90 -10.67
CA ALA A 198 6.64 15.98 -11.06
C ALA A 198 7.94 16.65 -11.54
N SER A 199 7.94 17.95 -11.81
CA SER A 199 9.10 18.69 -12.33
C SER A 199 9.87 19.54 -11.30
N GLN A 200 9.49 19.54 -10.02
CA GLN A 200 10.08 20.47 -9.03
C GLN A 200 10.67 19.79 -7.78
N CYS A 201 10.72 18.46 -7.72
CA CYS A 201 11.18 17.73 -6.53
C CYS A 201 12.47 16.90 -6.75
N ASP A 202 13.33 17.31 -7.68
CA ASP A 202 14.67 16.73 -7.84
C ASP A 202 15.73 17.45 -6.98
#